data_9ffa7b430e4fd2d8253ff898418b21a9
#
_entry.id   9ffa7b430e4fd2d8253ff898418b21a9
#
_cell.length_a   1.000
_cell.length_b   1.000
_cell.length_c   1.000
_cell.angle_alpha   90.00
_cell.angle_beta   90.00
_cell.angle_gamma   90.00
#
_symmetry.space_group_name_H-M   'P 1'
#
loop_
_entity.id
_entity.type
_entity.pdbx_description
1 polymer ?
#
loop_
_entity_poly.entity_id
_entity_poly.type
_entity_poly.pdbx_seq_one_letter_code
_entity_poly.pdbx_strand_id
1 'polypeptide(L)'
;RNDYLFALKQEWETYLHIQKQIESVDQEIKKLLEDIIDKDDNKKQHVADIKQHKRKNKNTIKGADINKLSYQYFEGIDLMTIEGVNDATIMAIISEIGLEGIKKFSSAKQFTAWLRLAPNNKISGGKILNHHIPKGSSRLKIAFRNAANAIGNLKEGHLADFFRRINYKKGRVTAINATARKLAVIIWNMLAKGVPYNPPAEYLFLDQKRKMKLVSRIRKNITKFDLT
;
A
#
# COMPACT_ATOMS: atom_id res chain seq x y z
N ARG A 1 -32.44 -6.11 34.96
CA ARG A 1 -33.58 -5.87 34.09
C ARG A 1 -33.53 -6.94 33.00
N ASN A 2 -34.53 -7.80 32.97
CA ASN A 2 -34.55 -9.00 32.10
C ASN A 2 -34.58 -8.66 30.62
N ASP A 3 -35.21 -7.56 30.25
CA ASP A 3 -35.28 -7.01 28.90
C ASP A 3 -33.87 -6.70 28.30
N TYR A 4 -32.97 -6.11 29.08
CA TYR A 4 -31.61 -5.89 28.63
C TYR A 4 -30.79 -7.18 28.50
N LEU A 5 -30.99 -8.12 29.39
CA LEU A 5 -30.36 -9.44 29.32
C LEU A 5 -30.82 -10.22 28.09
N PHE A 6 -32.12 -10.12 27.77
CA PHE A 6 -32.65 -10.73 26.57
C PHE A 6 -32.06 -10.11 25.29
N ALA A 7 -32.06 -8.78 25.20
CA ALA A 7 -31.44 -8.07 24.05
C ALA A 7 -29.96 -8.43 23.90
N LEU A 8 -29.19 -8.40 25.01
CA LEU A 8 -27.77 -8.77 24.99
C LEU A 8 -27.57 -10.21 24.50
N LYS A 9 -28.41 -11.14 24.90
CA LYS A 9 -28.32 -12.53 24.45
C LYS A 9 -28.57 -12.64 22.93
N GLN A 10 -29.57 -11.95 22.40
CA GLN A 10 -29.84 -11.92 20.95
C GLN A 10 -28.69 -11.35 20.15
N GLU A 11 -28.08 -10.24 20.60
CA GLU A 11 -26.92 -9.63 19.96
C GLU A 11 -25.69 -10.56 20.02
N TRP A 12 -25.51 -11.25 21.14
CA TRP A 12 -24.42 -12.22 21.30
C TRP A 12 -24.58 -13.43 20.36
N GLU A 13 -25.79 -13.98 20.24
CA GLU A 13 -26.07 -15.08 19.31
C GLU A 13 -25.86 -14.65 17.85
N THR A 14 -26.28 -13.44 17.51
CA THR A 14 -26.02 -12.83 16.19
C THR A 14 -24.52 -12.68 15.93
N TYR A 15 -23.76 -12.17 16.89
CA TYR A 15 -22.32 -12.05 16.80
C TYR A 15 -21.65 -13.42 16.56
N LEU A 16 -22.00 -14.43 17.32
CA LEU A 16 -21.45 -15.78 17.15
C LEU A 16 -21.81 -16.38 15.78
N HIS A 17 -23.04 -16.15 15.31
CA HIS A 17 -23.45 -16.60 13.98
C HIS A 17 -22.60 -15.94 12.87
N ILE A 18 -22.42 -14.62 12.94
CA ILE A 18 -21.57 -13.89 11.98
C ILE A 18 -20.11 -14.39 12.03
N GLN A 19 -19.58 -14.64 13.22
CA GLN A 19 -18.20 -15.18 13.36
C GLN A 19 -18.05 -16.53 12.64
N LYS A 20 -19.02 -17.45 12.76
CA LYS A 20 -19.01 -18.73 12.04
C LYS A 20 -19.07 -18.54 10.52
N GLN A 21 -19.87 -17.59 10.05
CA GLN A 21 -19.94 -17.27 8.62
C GLN A 21 -18.60 -16.72 8.10
N ILE A 22 -17.96 -15.83 8.85
CA ILE A 22 -16.62 -15.31 8.50
C ILE A 22 -15.61 -16.46 8.40
N GLU A 23 -15.58 -17.36 9.38
CA GLU A 23 -14.69 -18.52 9.37
C GLU A 23 -14.91 -19.44 8.17
N SER A 24 -16.17 -19.67 7.79
CA SER A 24 -16.51 -20.45 6.59
C SER A 24 -16.02 -19.78 5.31
N VAL A 25 -16.19 -18.46 5.19
CA VAL A 25 -15.70 -17.68 4.03
C VAL A 25 -14.17 -17.65 4.00
N ASP A 26 -13.50 -17.50 5.15
CA ASP A 26 -12.05 -17.54 5.24
C ASP A 26 -11.47 -18.87 4.73
N GLN A 27 -12.12 -20.00 5.08
CA GLN A 27 -11.73 -21.33 4.59
C GLN A 27 -11.91 -21.46 3.07
N GLU A 28 -13.00 -20.94 2.52
CA GLU A 28 -13.25 -20.99 1.08
C GLU A 28 -12.27 -20.10 0.31
N ILE A 29 -11.95 -18.91 0.82
CA ILE A 29 -10.90 -18.03 0.23
C ILE A 29 -9.55 -18.74 0.21
N LYS A 30 -9.18 -19.39 1.32
CA LYS A 30 -7.94 -20.17 1.39
C LYS A 30 -7.90 -21.24 0.32
N LYS A 31 -8.96 -22.06 0.23
CA LYS A 31 -9.09 -23.14 -0.76
C LYS A 31 -8.99 -22.60 -2.20
N LEU A 32 -9.69 -21.52 -2.51
CA LEU A 32 -9.62 -20.90 -3.84
C LEU A 32 -8.21 -20.43 -4.20
N LEU A 33 -7.48 -19.86 -3.24
CA LEU A 33 -6.08 -19.44 -3.48
C LEU A 33 -5.17 -20.63 -3.69
N GLU A 34 -5.31 -21.68 -2.88
CA GLU A 34 -4.56 -22.95 -3.05
C GLU A 34 -4.87 -23.58 -4.41
N ASP A 35 -6.13 -23.65 -4.82
CA ASP A 35 -6.54 -24.18 -6.13
C ASP A 35 -5.96 -23.38 -7.31
N ILE A 36 -5.85 -22.05 -7.18
CA ILE A 36 -5.23 -21.21 -8.23
C ILE A 36 -3.72 -21.45 -8.31
N ILE A 37 -3.07 -21.63 -7.16
CA ILE A 37 -1.64 -21.89 -7.08
C ILE A 37 -1.36 -23.29 -7.64
N ASP A 38 -2.18 -24.30 -7.29
CA ASP A 38 -2.00 -25.68 -7.70
C ASP A 38 -2.24 -25.94 -9.19
N LYS A 39 -2.96 -25.08 -9.88
CA LYS A 39 -3.18 -25.15 -11.33
C LYS A 39 -2.06 -24.53 -12.15
N ASP A 40 -1.12 -23.85 -11.53
CA ASP A 40 -0.06 -23.09 -12.22
C ASP A 40 1.31 -23.53 -11.70
N ASP A 41 2.04 -24.26 -12.53
CA ASP A 41 3.36 -24.80 -12.17
C ASP A 41 4.39 -23.71 -11.86
N ASN A 42 4.28 -22.53 -12.47
CA ASN A 42 5.16 -21.40 -12.14
C ASN A 42 4.94 -20.93 -10.70
N LYS A 43 3.69 -20.91 -10.23
CA LYS A 43 3.36 -20.51 -8.86
C LYS A 43 3.80 -21.53 -7.82
N LYS A 44 3.72 -22.85 -8.16
CA LYS A 44 4.17 -23.93 -7.28
C LYS A 44 5.66 -23.90 -6.96
N GLN A 45 6.49 -23.48 -7.91
CA GLN A 45 7.95 -23.46 -7.75
C GLN A 45 8.45 -22.49 -6.67
N HIS A 46 7.65 -21.49 -6.36
CA HIS A 46 8.01 -20.46 -5.39
C HIS A 46 7.67 -20.86 -3.94
N VAL A 47 8.19 -22.00 -3.49
CA VAL A 47 8.11 -22.43 -2.09
C VAL A 47 9.38 -21.97 -1.39
N ALA A 48 9.39 -20.79 -0.82
CA ALA A 48 10.53 -20.28 -0.07
C ALA A 48 10.19 -20.10 1.42
N ASP A 49 11.21 -20.21 2.27
CA ASP A 49 11.18 -19.72 3.64
C ASP A 49 11.08 -18.19 3.63
N ILE A 50 9.85 -17.69 3.55
CA ILE A 50 9.61 -16.27 3.59
C ILE A 50 9.67 -15.82 5.04
N LYS A 51 10.40 -14.73 5.26
CA LYS A 51 10.42 -14.04 6.55
C LYS A 51 8.99 -13.72 6.97
N GLN A 52 8.48 -14.38 8.03
CA GLN A 52 7.15 -14.08 8.53
C GLN A 52 7.07 -12.63 8.99
N HIS A 53 6.23 -11.85 8.32
CA HIS A 53 5.94 -10.49 8.74
C HIS A 53 5.00 -10.53 9.97
N LYS A 54 5.45 -10.02 11.10
CA LYS A 54 4.72 -10.04 12.39
C LYS A 54 3.45 -9.18 12.43
N ARG A 55 3.03 -8.59 11.31
CA ARG A 55 1.90 -7.66 11.25
C ARG A 55 0.60 -8.41 10.99
N LYS A 56 0.03 -9.02 12.03
CA LYS A 56 -1.32 -9.60 11.96
C LYS A 56 -2.35 -8.54 12.34
N ASN A 57 -3.27 -8.25 11.44
CA ASN A 57 -4.48 -7.49 11.75
C ASN A 57 -5.53 -8.41 12.39
N LYS A 58 -6.41 -7.85 13.24
CA LYS A 58 -7.53 -8.61 13.82
C LYS A 58 -8.47 -9.21 12.76
N ASN A 59 -8.52 -8.60 11.57
CA ASN A 59 -9.37 -9.00 10.44
C ASN A 59 -8.57 -9.77 9.36
N THR A 60 -7.46 -10.40 9.72
CA THR A 60 -6.73 -11.30 8.83
C THR A 60 -7.52 -12.59 8.66
N ILE A 61 -7.50 -13.17 7.45
CA ILE A 61 -8.12 -14.45 7.14
C ILE A 61 -7.58 -15.51 8.11
N LYS A 62 -8.51 -16.19 8.81
CA LYS A 62 -8.16 -17.20 9.80
C LYS A 62 -7.74 -18.50 9.11
N GLY A 63 -6.72 -19.16 9.67
CA GLY A 63 -6.28 -20.47 9.18
C GLY A 63 -5.50 -20.47 7.86
N ALA A 64 -5.17 -19.30 7.30
CA ALA A 64 -4.35 -19.17 6.11
C ALA A 64 -3.09 -18.32 6.39
N ASP A 65 -1.97 -18.73 5.85
CA ASP A 65 -0.76 -17.89 5.80
C ASP A 65 -0.77 -17.08 4.51
N ILE A 66 -1.41 -15.90 4.56
CA ILE A 66 -1.56 -15.02 3.41
C ILE A 66 -0.19 -14.58 2.86
N ASN A 67 0.82 -14.46 3.70
CA ASN A 67 2.15 -14.11 3.25
C ASN A 67 2.71 -15.19 2.29
N LYS A 68 2.65 -16.45 2.72
CA LYS A 68 3.09 -17.58 1.91
C LYS A 68 2.27 -17.75 0.63
N LEU A 69 0.94 -17.74 0.74
CA LEU A 69 0.04 -17.89 -0.39
C LEU A 69 0.19 -16.75 -1.40
N SER A 70 0.31 -15.51 -0.93
CA SER A 70 0.50 -14.37 -1.84
C SER A 70 1.85 -14.39 -2.55
N TYR A 71 2.91 -14.83 -1.87
CA TYR A 71 4.22 -14.99 -2.48
C TYR A 71 4.19 -16.00 -3.63
N GLN A 72 3.55 -17.15 -3.42
CA GLN A 72 3.35 -18.14 -4.47
C GLN A 72 2.45 -17.58 -5.59
N TYR A 73 1.34 -16.94 -5.24
CA TYR A 73 0.41 -16.35 -6.20
C TYR A 73 1.08 -15.30 -7.11
N PHE A 74 1.99 -14.49 -6.56
CA PHE A 74 2.74 -13.46 -7.28
C PHE A 74 4.09 -13.95 -7.83
N GLU A 75 4.25 -15.23 -8.07
CA GLU A 75 5.43 -15.81 -8.71
C GLU A 75 6.75 -15.41 -8.02
N GLY A 76 6.80 -15.49 -6.69
CA GLY A 76 8.00 -15.19 -5.90
C GLY A 76 8.20 -13.71 -5.57
N ILE A 77 7.19 -12.88 -5.74
CA ILE A 77 7.25 -11.46 -5.36
C ILE A 77 6.60 -11.24 -3.99
N ASP A 78 7.40 -10.84 -3.01
CA ASP A 78 6.94 -10.52 -1.67
C ASP A 78 6.50 -9.04 -1.56
N LEU A 79 5.18 -8.81 -1.57
CA LEU A 79 4.60 -7.48 -1.39
C LEU A 79 4.59 -7.03 0.08
N MET A 80 4.72 -7.95 1.04
CA MET A 80 4.76 -7.62 2.48
C MET A 80 6.04 -6.88 2.88
N THR A 81 7.07 -6.94 2.06
CA THR A 81 8.30 -6.16 2.25
C THR A 81 8.06 -4.65 2.14
N ILE A 82 6.97 -4.23 1.48
CA ILE A 82 6.64 -2.81 1.32
C ILE A 82 6.04 -2.27 2.62
N GLU A 83 6.54 -1.13 3.06
CA GLU A 83 6.02 -0.43 4.22
C GLU A 83 4.51 -0.16 4.10
N GLY A 84 3.74 -0.52 5.14
CA GLY A 84 2.30 -0.25 5.20
C GLY A 84 1.40 -1.18 4.37
N VAL A 85 1.96 -2.06 3.56
CA VAL A 85 1.21 -3.14 2.91
C VAL A 85 0.94 -4.24 3.93
N ASN A 86 -0.27 -4.78 3.91
CA ASN A 86 -0.74 -5.84 4.79
C ASN A 86 -1.63 -6.82 4.03
N ASP A 87 -2.06 -7.89 4.71
CA ASP A 87 -2.94 -8.93 4.16
C ASP A 87 -4.15 -8.35 3.43
N ALA A 88 -4.83 -7.36 4.03
CA ALA A 88 -6.02 -6.74 3.43
C ALA A 88 -5.69 -6.01 2.11
N THR A 89 -4.51 -5.38 2.01
CA THR A 89 -4.06 -4.73 0.77
C THR A 89 -3.75 -5.77 -0.29
N ILE A 90 -3.09 -6.87 0.07
CA ILE A 90 -2.78 -7.99 -0.82
C ILE A 90 -4.05 -8.64 -1.34
N MET A 91 -4.99 -8.96 -0.45
CA MET A 91 -6.26 -9.54 -0.84
C MET A 91 -7.07 -8.63 -1.75
N ALA A 92 -7.02 -7.31 -1.53
CA ALA A 92 -7.64 -6.35 -2.45
C ALA A 92 -6.98 -6.35 -3.84
N ILE A 93 -5.66 -6.54 -3.93
CA ILE A 93 -4.95 -6.66 -5.22
C ILE A 93 -5.38 -7.95 -5.93
N ILE A 94 -5.38 -9.08 -5.22
CA ILE A 94 -5.74 -10.39 -5.78
C ILE A 94 -7.19 -10.37 -6.28
N SER A 95 -8.13 -9.89 -5.46
CA SER A 95 -9.57 -9.93 -5.77
C SER A 95 -10.00 -8.93 -6.84
N GLU A 96 -9.39 -7.75 -6.92
CA GLU A 96 -9.84 -6.69 -7.84
C GLU A 96 -9.17 -6.78 -9.21
N ILE A 97 -7.95 -7.29 -9.28
CA ILE A 97 -7.19 -7.24 -10.53
C ILE A 97 -6.35 -8.50 -10.78
N GLY A 98 -5.78 -9.11 -9.73
CA GLY A 98 -4.87 -10.23 -9.85
C GLY A 98 -3.57 -9.90 -10.58
N LEU A 99 -2.68 -10.91 -10.68
CA LEU A 99 -1.38 -10.75 -11.34
C LEU A 99 -1.54 -10.46 -12.84
N GLU A 100 -2.37 -11.24 -13.51
CA GLU A 100 -2.59 -11.13 -14.96
C GLU A 100 -3.24 -9.79 -15.35
N GLY A 101 -4.14 -9.27 -14.51
CA GLY A 101 -4.74 -7.96 -14.73
C GLY A 101 -3.73 -6.83 -14.64
N ILE A 102 -2.78 -6.92 -13.70
CA ILE A 102 -1.70 -5.92 -13.56
C ILE A 102 -0.75 -5.96 -14.76
N LYS A 103 -0.39 -7.15 -15.25
CA LYS A 103 0.48 -7.32 -16.43
C LYS A 103 -0.11 -6.72 -17.71
N LYS A 104 -1.45 -6.57 -17.81
CA LYS A 104 -2.12 -5.94 -18.96
C LYS A 104 -1.85 -4.43 -19.11
N PHE A 105 -1.46 -3.75 -18.06
CA PHE A 105 -1.09 -2.33 -18.15
C PHE A 105 0.33 -2.18 -18.68
N SER A 106 0.48 -1.48 -19.79
CA SER A 106 1.80 -1.24 -20.41
C SER A 106 2.70 -0.32 -19.56
N SER A 107 2.15 0.40 -18.60
CA SER A 107 2.91 1.32 -17.74
C SER A 107 2.25 1.56 -16.39
N ALA A 108 3.07 1.86 -15.38
CA ALA A 108 2.60 2.30 -14.07
C ALA A 108 1.71 3.56 -14.14
N LYS A 109 1.91 4.40 -15.17
CA LYS A 109 1.08 5.58 -15.40
C LYS A 109 -0.37 5.19 -15.74
N GLN A 110 -0.56 4.19 -16.61
CA GLN A 110 -1.90 3.69 -16.96
C GLN A 110 -2.56 3.02 -15.76
N PHE A 111 -1.82 2.19 -15.02
CA PHE A 111 -2.33 1.55 -13.81
C PHE A 111 -2.79 2.58 -12.77
N THR A 112 -1.96 3.60 -12.47
CA THR A 112 -2.34 4.65 -11.51
C THR A 112 -3.48 5.55 -12.01
N ALA A 113 -3.63 5.73 -13.32
CA ALA A 113 -4.77 6.43 -13.91
C ALA A 113 -6.06 5.61 -13.78
N TRP A 114 -6.02 4.31 -14.05
CA TRP A 114 -7.14 3.39 -13.85
C TRP A 114 -7.60 3.38 -12.38
N LEU A 115 -6.67 3.37 -11.43
CA LEU A 115 -6.97 3.50 -10.00
C LEU A 115 -7.51 4.88 -9.60
N ARG A 116 -7.55 5.84 -10.53
CA ARG A 116 -7.90 7.24 -10.25
C ARG A 116 -7.05 7.86 -9.12
N LEU A 117 -5.77 7.48 -9.07
CA LEU A 117 -4.76 8.06 -8.17
C LEU A 117 -3.88 9.10 -8.88
N ALA A 118 -3.90 9.12 -10.21
CA ALA A 118 -3.20 10.12 -11.00
C ALA A 118 -4.02 11.43 -11.02
N PRO A 119 -3.41 12.60 -10.73
CA PRO A 119 -4.10 13.87 -10.83
C PRO A 119 -4.38 14.21 -12.31
N ASN A 120 -5.55 14.72 -12.58
CA ASN A 120 -5.91 15.26 -13.89
C ASN A 120 -5.49 16.74 -13.96
N ASN A 121 -4.27 16.97 -14.42
CA ASN A 121 -3.72 18.32 -14.49
C ASN A 121 -4.28 19.06 -15.71
N LYS A 122 -4.97 20.17 -15.47
CA LYS A 122 -5.29 21.15 -16.52
C LYS A 122 -4.17 22.16 -16.56
N ILE A 123 -3.52 22.27 -17.72
CA ILE A 123 -2.37 23.18 -17.93
C ILE A 123 -2.76 24.18 -19.01
N SER A 124 -2.49 25.48 -18.77
CA SER A 124 -2.62 26.54 -19.76
C SER A 124 -1.46 27.51 -19.57
N GLY A 125 -0.83 27.93 -20.67
CA GLY A 125 0.33 28.83 -20.65
C GLY A 125 1.49 28.35 -19.78
N GLY A 126 1.74 27.02 -19.74
CA GLY A 126 2.78 26.41 -18.90
C GLY A 126 2.47 26.36 -17.40
N LYS A 127 1.33 26.90 -16.97
CA LYS A 127 0.89 26.87 -15.55
C LYS A 127 -0.18 25.82 -15.33
N ILE A 128 -0.05 25.08 -14.21
CA ILE A 128 -1.07 24.12 -13.78
C ILE A 128 -2.24 24.90 -13.17
N LEU A 129 -3.37 24.92 -13.86
CA LEU A 129 -4.60 25.58 -13.40
C LEU A 129 -5.35 24.74 -12.37
N ASN A 130 -5.32 23.43 -12.54
CA ASN A 130 -6.01 22.50 -11.66
C ASN A 130 -5.27 21.16 -11.60
N HIS A 131 -5.25 20.52 -10.41
CA HIS A 131 -4.63 19.22 -10.18
C HIS A 131 -5.57 18.30 -9.39
N HIS A 132 -6.83 18.30 -9.73
CA HIS A 132 -7.82 17.45 -9.08
C HIS A 132 -7.60 15.97 -9.39
N ILE A 133 -7.72 15.17 -8.34
CA ILE A 133 -7.81 13.70 -8.47
C ILE A 133 -9.25 13.36 -8.88
N PRO A 134 -9.45 12.52 -9.93
CA PRO A 134 -10.78 12.15 -10.39
C PRO A 134 -11.63 11.57 -9.26
N LYS A 135 -12.90 11.97 -9.20
CA LYS A 135 -13.90 11.42 -8.28
C LYS A 135 -14.12 9.92 -8.56
N GLY A 136 -14.62 9.21 -7.59
CA GLY A 136 -14.88 7.77 -7.63
C GLY A 136 -13.81 6.99 -6.87
N SER A 137 -14.25 5.83 -6.36
CA SER A 137 -13.41 4.92 -5.60
C SER A 137 -13.61 3.50 -6.10
N SER A 138 -12.53 2.71 -6.09
CA SER A 138 -12.55 1.26 -6.15
C SER A 138 -12.05 0.71 -4.83
N ARG A 139 -12.34 -0.55 -4.53
CA ARG A 139 -11.83 -1.21 -3.31
C ARG A 139 -10.30 -1.12 -3.26
N LEU A 140 -9.66 -1.35 -4.38
CA LEU A 140 -8.21 -1.29 -4.48
C LEU A 140 -7.66 0.14 -4.22
N LYS A 141 -8.31 1.19 -4.74
CA LYS A 141 -7.96 2.58 -4.39
C LYS A 141 -8.06 2.84 -2.90
N ILE A 142 -9.12 2.33 -2.26
CA ILE A 142 -9.33 2.47 -0.81
C ILE A 142 -8.23 1.72 -0.06
N ALA A 143 -7.90 0.48 -0.44
CA ALA A 143 -6.82 -0.30 0.16
C ALA A 143 -5.47 0.43 0.09
N PHE A 144 -5.10 0.98 -1.07
CA PHE A 144 -3.87 1.77 -1.21
C PHE A 144 -3.87 3.04 -0.36
N ARG A 145 -5.02 3.72 -0.23
CA ARG A 145 -5.12 4.89 0.65
C ARG A 145 -5.01 4.53 2.13
N ASN A 146 -5.57 3.40 2.53
CA ASN A 146 -5.43 2.89 3.90
C ASN A 146 -3.98 2.51 4.20
N ALA A 147 -3.30 1.82 3.28
CA ALA A 147 -1.88 1.53 3.39
C ALA A 147 -1.04 2.82 3.48
N ALA A 148 -1.32 3.82 2.64
CA ALA A 148 -0.66 5.11 2.68
C ALA A 148 -0.91 5.87 4.00
N ASN A 149 -2.10 5.76 4.56
CA ASN A 149 -2.41 6.35 5.87
C ASN A 149 -1.64 5.65 7.01
N ALA A 150 -1.51 4.31 6.94
CA ALA A 150 -0.69 3.54 7.87
C ALA A 150 0.80 3.94 7.79
N ILE A 151 1.32 4.13 6.58
CA ILE A 151 2.69 4.64 6.34
C ILE A 151 2.89 6.00 6.99
N GLY A 152 1.88 6.88 6.92
CA GLY A 152 1.94 8.21 7.54
C GLY A 152 2.10 8.20 9.05
N ASN A 153 1.79 7.09 9.71
CA ASN A 153 1.93 6.90 11.16
C ASN A 153 3.25 6.20 11.55
N LEU A 154 4.05 5.75 10.58
CA LEU A 154 5.35 5.15 10.86
C LEU A 154 6.38 6.22 11.25
N LYS A 155 7.25 5.87 12.21
CA LYS A 155 8.31 6.76 12.67
C LYS A 155 9.44 6.89 11.64
N GLU A 156 9.76 5.80 10.97
CA GLU A 156 10.90 5.68 10.05
C GLU A 156 10.47 4.97 8.77
N GLY A 157 11.24 5.14 7.72
CA GLY A 157 11.06 4.47 6.45
C GLY A 157 10.95 5.44 5.27
N HIS A 158 11.39 4.95 4.13
CA HIS A 158 11.44 5.73 2.89
C HIS A 158 10.08 6.30 2.45
N LEU A 159 9.01 5.52 2.58
CA LEU A 159 7.67 5.97 2.24
C LEU A 159 7.10 6.91 3.32
N ALA A 160 7.44 6.67 4.60
CA ALA A 160 7.06 7.55 5.70
C ALA A 160 7.69 8.95 5.55
N ASP A 161 8.96 9.03 5.13
CA ASP A 161 9.64 10.30 4.85
C ASP A 161 9.02 11.03 3.68
N PHE A 162 8.67 10.29 2.62
CA PHE A 162 7.95 10.84 1.49
C PHE A 162 6.59 11.42 1.92
N PHE A 163 5.84 10.68 2.75
CA PHE A 163 4.56 11.11 3.29
C PHE A 163 4.70 12.39 4.12
N ARG A 164 5.61 12.40 5.11
CA ARG A 164 5.87 13.56 5.99
C ARG A 164 6.21 14.82 5.22
N ARG A 165 7.05 14.70 4.19
CA ARG A 165 7.43 15.84 3.34
C ARG A 165 6.24 16.46 2.61
N ILE A 166 5.31 15.64 2.11
CA ILE A 166 4.12 16.13 1.42
C ILE A 166 3.11 16.66 2.42
N ASN A 167 2.93 15.95 3.53
CA ASN A 167 2.03 16.36 4.61
C ASN A 167 2.36 17.76 5.15
N TYR A 168 3.64 18.03 5.37
CA TYR A 168 4.10 19.34 5.82
C TYR A 168 3.75 20.47 4.85
N LYS A 169 3.82 20.22 3.54
CA LYS A 169 3.61 21.26 2.50
C LYS A 169 2.16 21.41 2.08
N LYS A 170 1.39 20.31 2.03
CA LYS A 170 0.09 20.24 1.35
C LYS A 170 -1.01 19.56 2.15
N GLY A 171 -0.72 19.18 3.39
CA GLY A 171 -1.66 18.54 4.31
C GLY A 171 -1.85 17.04 4.07
N ARG A 172 -2.49 16.39 5.06
CA ARG A 172 -2.60 14.92 5.19
C ARG A 172 -3.32 14.26 4.01
N VAL A 173 -4.43 14.83 3.54
CA VAL A 173 -5.22 14.25 2.44
C VAL A 173 -4.40 14.15 1.16
N THR A 174 -3.63 15.20 0.85
CA THR A 174 -2.73 15.22 -0.31
C THR A 174 -1.59 14.22 -0.13
N ALA A 175 -1.03 14.11 1.08
CA ALA A 175 0.02 13.15 1.40
C ALA A 175 -0.46 11.70 1.23
N ILE A 176 -1.67 11.37 1.73
CA ILE A 176 -2.28 10.04 1.55
C ILE A 176 -2.40 9.70 0.05
N ASN A 177 -2.97 10.59 -0.74
CA ASN A 177 -3.18 10.32 -2.17
C ASN A 177 -1.85 10.19 -2.95
N ALA A 178 -0.87 11.03 -2.64
CA ALA A 178 0.44 10.97 -3.28
C ALA A 178 1.21 9.69 -2.91
N THR A 179 1.14 9.28 -1.64
CA THR A 179 1.78 8.04 -1.16
C THR A 179 1.06 6.81 -1.71
N ALA A 180 -0.27 6.80 -1.76
CA ALA A 180 -1.05 5.74 -2.40
C ALA A 180 -0.68 5.57 -3.88
N ARG A 181 -0.51 6.68 -4.62
CA ARG A 181 -0.02 6.64 -5.99
C ARG A 181 1.39 6.07 -6.08
N LYS A 182 2.29 6.48 -5.17
CA LYS A 182 3.67 5.95 -5.15
C LYS A 182 3.69 4.46 -4.86
N LEU A 183 2.86 3.98 -3.92
CA LEU A 183 2.66 2.55 -3.65
C LEU A 183 2.19 1.80 -4.91
N ALA A 184 1.18 2.32 -5.60
CA ALA A 184 0.67 1.71 -6.82
C ALA A 184 1.76 1.60 -7.91
N VAL A 185 2.62 2.62 -8.06
CA VAL A 185 3.76 2.57 -8.98
C VAL A 185 4.77 1.49 -8.57
N ILE A 186 5.08 1.38 -7.29
CA ILE A 186 6.03 0.37 -6.77
C ILE A 186 5.47 -1.02 -7.04
N ILE A 187 4.22 -1.30 -6.64
CA ILE A 187 3.57 -2.59 -6.79
C ILE A 187 3.46 -2.98 -8.27
N TRP A 188 3.09 -2.04 -9.15
CA TRP A 188 3.07 -2.31 -10.59
C TRP A 188 4.46 -2.70 -11.10
N ASN A 189 5.51 -1.96 -10.73
CA ASN A 189 6.87 -2.29 -11.16
C ASN A 189 7.33 -3.66 -10.66
N MET A 190 7.01 -4.00 -9.41
CA MET A 190 7.35 -5.32 -8.86
C MET A 190 6.64 -6.44 -9.64
N LEU A 191 5.33 -6.35 -9.79
CA LEU A 191 4.52 -7.42 -10.38
C LEU A 191 4.62 -7.50 -11.90
N ALA A 192 4.70 -6.35 -12.60
CA ALA A 192 4.80 -6.35 -14.06
C ALA A 192 6.20 -6.69 -14.57
N LYS A 193 7.25 -6.42 -13.77
CA LYS A 193 8.65 -6.66 -14.16
C LYS A 193 9.28 -7.85 -13.45
N GLY A 194 8.59 -8.47 -12.50
CA GLY A 194 9.13 -9.59 -11.72
C GLY A 194 10.32 -9.18 -10.83
N VAL A 195 10.36 -7.96 -10.31
CA VAL A 195 11.50 -7.46 -9.51
C VAL A 195 11.11 -7.30 -8.04
N PRO A 196 11.99 -7.68 -7.09
CA PRO A 196 11.73 -7.50 -5.67
C PRO A 196 11.71 -6.02 -5.27
N TYR A 197 11.08 -5.71 -4.12
CA TYR A 197 11.12 -4.37 -3.55
C TYR A 197 12.53 -4.02 -3.09
N ASN A 198 13.10 -3.02 -3.70
CA ASN A 198 14.39 -2.46 -3.28
C ASN A 198 14.19 -0.99 -2.93
N PRO A 199 13.90 -0.67 -1.64
CA PRO A 199 13.82 0.71 -1.20
C PRO A 199 15.19 1.36 -1.39
N PRO A 200 15.27 2.60 -1.87
CA PRO A 200 16.55 3.31 -1.92
C PRO A 200 17.11 3.36 -0.50
N ALA A 201 18.29 2.77 -0.32
CA ALA A 201 18.98 2.62 0.96
C ALA A 201 19.16 3.95 1.69
N GLU A 202 19.17 5.05 0.93
CA GLU A 202 19.16 6.41 1.48
C GLU A 202 18.39 7.35 0.55
N TYR A 203 17.66 8.25 1.13
CA TYR A 203 17.27 9.51 0.48
C TYR A 203 18.51 10.42 0.34
N LEU A 204 19.67 9.81 0.15
CA LEU A 204 21.00 10.42 0.07
C LEU A 204 21.01 11.64 -0.83
N PHE A 205 20.43 11.55 -2.00
CA PHE A 205 20.41 12.65 -2.94
C PHE A 205 19.58 13.86 -2.47
N LEU A 206 18.45 13.62 -1.80
CA LEU A 206 17.63 14.72 -1.25
C LEU A 206 18.21 15.25 0.06
N ASP A 207 18.80 14.40 0.88
CA ASP A 207 19.50 14.81 2.10
C ASP A 207 20.82 15.55 1.76
N GLN A 208 21.57 15.11 0.79
CA GLN A 208 22.72 15.84 0.28
C GLN A 208 22.34 17.21 -0.28
N LYS A 209 21.27 17.29 -1.10
CA LYS A 209 20.73 18.57 -1.57
C LYS A 209 20.25 19.47 -0.42
N ARG A 210 19.63 18.90 0.61
CA ARG A 210 19.20 19.64 1.80
C ARG A 210 20.39 20.11 2.61
N LYS A 211 21.36 19.24 2.86
CA LYS A 211 22.62 19.59 3.54
C LYS A 211 23.37 20.68 2.78
N MET A 212 23.50 20.56 1.45
CA MET A 212 24.12 21.60 0.62
C MET A 212 23.36 22.94 0.65
N LYS A 213 22.01 22.91 0.60
CA LYS A 213 21.21 24.14 0.76
C LYS A 213 21.32 24.74 2.15
N LEU A 214 21.38 23.92 3.20
CA LEU A 214 21.58 24.39 4.56
C LEU A 214 22.98 25.02 4.72
N VAL A 215 24.02 24.34 4.25
CA VAL A 215 25.39 24.87 4.25
C VAL A 215 25.49 26.17 3.45
N SER A 216 24.87 26.25 2.27
CA SER A 216 24.83 27.49 1.48
C SER A 216 24.10 28.63 2.20
N ARG A 217 23.00 28.33 2.93
CA ARG A 217 22.30 29.32 3.74
C ARG A 217 23.12 29.80 4.92
N ILE A 218 23.79 28.87 5.62
CA ILE A 218 24.68 29.20 6.73
C ILE A 218 25.83 30.08 6.24
N ARG A 219 26.50 29.70 5.14
CA ARG A 219 27.57 30.52 4.54
C ARG A 219 27.09 31.94 4.20
N LYS A 220 25.92 32.06 3.54
CA LYS A 220 25.32 33.38 3.23
C LYS A 220 25.05 34.22 4.48
N ASN A 221 24.62 33.58 5.57
CA ASN A 221 24.37 34.30 6.82
C ASN A 221 25.68 34.72 7.50
N ILE A 222 26.71 33.86 7.50
CA ILE A 222 28.05 34.18 8.01
C ILE A 222 28.58 35.41 7.27
N THR A 223 28.56 35.38 5.93
CA THR A 223 29.01 36.52 5.11
C THR A 223 28.19 37.78 5.34
N LYS A 224 26.87 37.64 5.55
CA LYS A 224 25.95 38.78 5.76
C LYS A 224 26.15 39.48 7.11
N PHE A 225 26.62 38.74 8.11
CA PHE A 225 26.75 39.25 9.49
C PHE A 225 28.24 39.43 9.90
N ASP A 226 29.19 39.35 8.92
CA ASP A 226 30.65 39.47 9.14
C ASP A 226 31.18 38.63 10.31
N LEU A 227 30.63 37.41 10.48
CA LEU A 227 31.01 36.45 11.52
C LEU A 227 32.19 35.58 11.04
N THR A 228 33.28 36.19 10.63
CA THR A 228 34.57 35.51 10.31
C THR A 228 35.54 35.64 11.44
#